data_d02bbc9f064e441a985ba3721863f735
#
_entry.id   d02bbc9f064e441a985ba3721863f735
#
_cell.length_a   1.000
_cell.length_b   1.000
_cell.length_c   1.000
_cell.angle_alpha   90.00
_cell.angle_beta   90.00
_cell.angle_gamma   90.00
#
_symmetry.space_group_name_H-M   'P 1'
#
loop_
_entity.id
_entity.type
_entity.pdbx_description
1 polymer ?
#
loop_
_entity_poly.entity_id
_entity_poly.type
_entity_poly.pdbx_seq_one_letter_code
_entity_poly.pdbx_strand_id
1 'polypeptide(L)'
;IKLQMKVGIRQFKCATLSEMNLLIGCGVDRILLAHQPTREKIMQFIYWQIKNPSIAFETLVDNKDSLHMFSRLAVESGIKIKLWIDLNNGMNRSGILPEKAFSLYTSLKNNINFEFQGLHVYDGHIRPLDMNERIFKCNSDFESVTNLVKKIEEAGGVVPEIISGGSPSFYPHSLRKNTLLSPGTTLLWDLGYKKIWKESPFFNAAVLITRLISKPNTNIYCFDLGHKAIASEMPLPRVEILGLDDAIHKSQSEEHLIIEYNKKNEFKVGDLFYALPYHICPTVAKYNRAYTIENHIHTGYWDIEARDYQIELNI
;
A
#
# COMPACT_ATOMS: atom_id res chain seq x y z
N ILE A 1 -5.01 -5.47 -11.44
CA ILE A 1 -6.29 -4.72 -11.56
C ILE A 1 -7.29 -5.55 -12.34
N LYS A 2 -7.08 -5.87 -13.63
CA LYS A 2 -8.04 -6.60 -14.48
C LYS A 2 -8.46 -7.96 -13.89
N LEU A 3 -7.53 -8.71 -13.26
CA LEU A 3 -7.87 -9.97 -12.55
C LEU A 3 -8.78 -9.73 -11.35
N GLN A 4 -8.55 -8.68 -10.57
CA GLN A 4 -9.43 -8.30 -9.46
C GLN A 4 -10.81 -7.88 -9.95
N MET A 5 -10.89 -7.16 -11.07
CA MET A 5 -12.18 -6.78 -11.69
C MET A 5 -12.99 -7.99 -12.13
N LYS A 6 -12.36 -9.06 -12.61
CA LYS A 6 -13.04 -10.31 -12.99
C LYS A 6 -13.74 -11.00 -11.80
N VAL A 7 -13.27 -10.77 -10.57
CA VAL A 7 -13.89 -11.30 -9.34
C VAL A 7 -14.74 -10.26 -8.59
N GLY A 8 -15.11 -9.16 -9.27
CA GLY A 8 -16.07 -8.18 -8.77
C GLY A 8 -15.46 -6.98 -8.03
N ILE A 9 -14.13 -6.87 -7.88
CA ILE A 9 -13.50 -5.71 -7.25
C ILE A 9 -13.42 -4.58 -8.29
N ARG A 10 -14.17 -3.50 -8.07
CA ARG A 10 -14.28 -2.38 -9.00
C ARG A 10 -13.83 -1.03 -8.42
N GLN A 11 -13.53 -1.01 -7.11
CA GLN A 11 -13.09 0.16 -6.37
C GLN A 11 -11.64 -0.01 -5.96
N PHE A 12 -10.80 0.99 -6.23
CA PHE A 12 -9.37 0.88 -6.01
C PHE A 12 -8.82 2.11 -5.30
N LYS A 13 -7.77 1.88 -4.53
CA LYS A 13 -6.98 2.90 -3.86
C LYS A 13 -5.60 2.97 -4.49
N CYS A 14 -5.12 4.19 -4.75
CA CYS A 14 -3.79 4.46 -5.27
C CYS A 14 -3.07 5.53 -4.42
N ALA A 15 -1.76 5.62 -4.55
CA ALA A 15 -0.94 6.61 -3.84
C ALA A 15 -0.31 7.65 -4.79
N THR A 16 -0.29 7.38 -6.08
CA THR A 16 0.34 8.25 -7.09
C THR A 16 -0.61 8.56 -8.24
N LEU A 17 -0.31 9.64 -8.97
CA LEU A 17 -1.06 9.99 -10.18
C LEU A 17 -0.81 8.98 -11.31
N SER A 18 0.37 8.37 -11.38
CA SER A 18 0.67 7.30 -12.35
C SER A 18 -0.21 6.06 -12.10
N GLU A 19 -0.38 5.66 -10.84
CA GLU A 19 -1.31 4.59 -10.46
C GLU A 19 -2.77 4.97 -10.78
N MET A 20 -3.15 6.22 -10.55
CA MET A 20 -4.48 6.72 -10.90
C MET A 20 -4.73 6.62 -12.39
N ASN A 21 -3.76 7.03 -13.22
CA ASN A 21 -3.85 6.93 -14.67
C ASN A 21 -3.98 5.46 -15.15
N LEU A 22 -3.21 4.56 -14.54
CA LEU A 22 -3.34 3.12 -14.80
C LEU A 22 -4.74 2.59 -14.48
N LEU A 23 -5.34 3.03 -13.36
CA LEU A 23 -6.71 2.66 -12.96
C LEU A 23 -7.75 3.20 -13.95
N ILE A 24 -7.59 4.44 -14.42
CA ILE A 24 -8.44 5.04 -15.46
C ILE A 24 -8.40 4.18 -16.72
N GLY A 25 -7.20 3.80 -17.18
CA GLY A 25 -7.01 2.94 -18.35
C GLY A 25 -7.60 1.53 -18.21
N CYS A 26 -7.82 1.07 -16.98
CA CYS A 26 -8.50 -0.20 -16.70
C CYS A 26 -10.02 -0.09 -16.67
N GLY A 27 -10.60 1.11 -16.64
CA GLY A 27 -12.06 1.31 -16.60
C GLY A 27 -12.68 0.87 -15.27
N VAL A 28 -12.07 1.24 -14.15
CA VAL A 28 -12.61 0.98 -12.80
C VAL A 28 -13.76 1.94 -12.48
N ASP A 29 -14.58 1.63 -11.47
CA ASP A 29 -15.75 2.44 -11.14
C ASP A 29 -15.41 3.59 -10.17
N ARG A 30 -14.42 3.36 -9.27
CA ARG A 30 -14.08 4.30 -8.20
C ARG A 30 -12.58 4.28 -7.92
N ILE A 31 -11.98 5.46 -7.79
CA ILE A 31 -10.55 5.66 -7.51
C ILE A 31 -10.41 6.57 -6.30
N LEU A 32 -9.78 6.07 -5.24
CA LEU A 32 -9.35 6.88 -4.10
C LEU A 32 -7.85 7.16 -4.21
N LEU A 33 -7.48 8.42 -4.46
CA LEU A 33 -6.10 8.89 -4.29
C LEU A 33 -5.81 9.04 -2.80
N ALA A 34 -5.23 8.01 -2.20
CA ALA A 34 -4.97 7.91 -0.76
C ALA A 34 -3.59 8.47 -0.36
N HIS A 35 -3.31 9.67 -0.82
CA HIS A 35 -2.13 10.45 -0.52
C HIS A 35 -2.52 11.93 -0.59
N GLN A 36 -2.17 12.74 0.41
CA GLN A 36 -2.54 14.16 0.47
C GLN A 36 -1.91 14.92 -0.72
N PRO A 37 -2.71 15.39 -1.69
CA PRO A 37 -2.15 16.03 -2.85
C PRO A 37 -1.81 17.51 -2.58
N THR A 38 -0.71 17.98 -3.17
CA THR A 38 -0.38 19.39 -3.27
C THR A 38 -1.19 20.06 -4.39
N ARG A 39 -1.09 21.40 -4.50
CA ARG A 39 -1.85 22.18 -5.50
C ARG A 39 -1.78 21.59 -6.91
N GLU A 40 -0.59 21.29 -7.38
CA GLU A 40 -0.34 20.78 -8.75
C GLU A 40 -1.01 19.41 -8.95
N LYS A 41 -0.92 18.55 -7.95
CA LYS A 41 -1.57 17.23 -7.97
C LYS A 41 -3.10 17.35 -7.90
N ILE A 42 -3.63 18.34 -7.17
CA ILE A 42 -5.09 18.59 -7.13
C ILE A 42 -5.56 19.05 -8.51
N MET A 43 -4.84 19.94 -9.19
CA MET A 43 -5.18 20.39 -10.53
C MET A 43 -5.21 19.22 -11.52
N GLN A 44 -4.21 18.34 -11.45
CA GLN A 44 -4.17 17.15 -12.31
C GLN A 44 -5.27 16.14 -11.96
N PHE A 45 -5.58 15.96 -10.69
CA PHE A 45 -6.71 15.15 -10.21
C PHE A 45 -8.04 15.68 -10.76
N ILE A 46 -8.28 16.99 -10.69
CA ILE A 46 -9.47 17.66 -11.22
C ILE A 46 -9.55 17.47 -12.74
N TYR A 47 -8.45 17.65 -13.45
CA TYR A 47 -8.38 17.41 -14.90
C TYR A 47 -8.86 15.99 -15.26
N TRP A 48 -8.36 14.98 -14.56
CA TRP A 48 -8.77 13.60 -14.80
C TRP A 48 -10.22 13.32 -14.44
N GLN A 49 -10.73 13.93 -13.37
CA GLN A 49 -12.13 13.82 -12.98
C GLN A 49 -13.06 14.39 -14.07
N ILE A 50 -12.72 15.53 -14.65
CA ILE A 50 -13.49 16.15 -15.75
C ILE A 50 -13.44 15.28 -17.01
N LYS A 51 -12.29 14.71 -17.33
CA LYS A 51 -12.09 13.88 -18.54
C LYS A 51 -12.75 12.51 -18.46
N ASN A 52 -13.01 12.00 -17.26
CA ASN A 52 -13.54 10.66 -17.04
C ASN A 52 -14.78 10.68 -16.13
N PRO A 53 -15.90 11.29 -16.55
CA PRO A 53 -17.09 11.52 -15.72
C PRO A 53 -17.80 10.23 -15.27
N SER A 54 -17.51 9.09 -15.89
CA SER A 54 -18.06 7.79 -15.49
C SER A 54 -17.32 7.14 -14.30
N ILE A 55 -16.17 7.68 -13.89
CA ILE A 55 -15.39 7.18 -12.76
C ILE A 55 -15.59 8.12 -11.58
N ALA A 56 -15.84 7.55 -10.40
CA ALA A 56 -15.86 8.31 -9.16
C ALA A 56 -14.43 8.58 -8.67
N PHE A 57 -14.00 9.83 -8.75
CA PHE A 57 -12.70 10.28 -8.24
C PHE A 57 -12.83 10.83 -6.82
N GLU A 58 -11.98 10.36 -5.92
CA GLU A 58 -11.99 10.71 -4.52
C GLU A 58 -10.56 10.91 -3.99
N THR A 59 -10.41 11.75 -2.96
CA THR A 59 -9.10 11.97 -2.34
C THR A 59 -9.22 12.31 -0.86
N LEU A 60 -8.09 12.49 -0.20
CA LEU A 60 -7.97 12.68 1.24
C LEU A 60 -7.78 14.15 1.61
N VAL A 61 -8.31 14.52 2.77
CA VAL A 61 -8.01 15.77 3.47
C VAL A 61 -7.84 15.52 4.97
N ASP A 62 -6.89 16.20 5.60
CA ASP A 62 -6.60 16.06 7.04
C ASP A 62 -6.33 17.40 7.75
N ASN A 63 -6.44 18.51 7.03
CA ASN A 63 -6.21 19.84 7.58
C ASN A 63 -7.00 20.92 6.83
N LYS A 64 -7.15 22.09 7.46
CA LYS A 64 -7.92 23.20 6.90
C LYS A 64 -7.24 23.90 5.72
N ASP A 65 -5.92 23.94 5.70
CA ASP A 65 -5.17 24.61 4.61
C ASP A 65 -5.37 23.86 3.29
N SER A 66 -5.26 22.52 3.32
CA SER A 66 -5.58 21.66 2.17
C SER A 66 -7.06 21.82 1.77
N LEU A 67 -7.99 21.86 2.74
CA LEU A 67 -9.41 22.04 2.45
C LEU A 67 -9.68 23.38 1.76
N HIS A 68 -9.03 24.47 2.18
CA HIS A 68 -9.13 25.78 1.52
C HIS A 68 -8.56 25.76 0.10
N MET A 69 -7.44 25.03 -0.11
CA MET A 69 -6.85 24.85 -1.43
C MET A 69 -7.79 24.09 -2.37
N PHE A 70 -8.37 22.98 -1.91
CA PHE A 70 -9.40 22.25 -2.64
C PHE A 70 -10.60 23.12 -2.99
N SER A 71 -11.08 23.95 -2.04
CA SER A 71 -12.23 24.82 -2.25
C SER A 71 -11.99 25.81 -3.37
N ARG A 72 -10.83 26.48 -3.39
CA ARG A 72 -10.48 27.43 -4.47
C ARG A 72 -10.46 26.74 -5.84
N LEU A 73 -9.75 25.61 -5.94
CA LEU A 73 -9.62 24.88 -7.20
C LEU A 73 -10.95 24.28 -7.68
N ALA A 74 -11.81 23.84 -6.76
CA ALA A 74 -13.15 23.37 -7.09
C ALA A 74 -14.03 24.50 -7.68
N VAL A 75 -13.98 25.69 -7.10
CA VAL A 75 -14.68 26.89 -7.62
C VAL A 75 -14.14 27.26 -9.00
N GLU A 76 -12.82 27.36 -9.16
CA GLU A 76 -12.17 27.69 -10.43
C GLU A 76 -12.54 26.70 -11.55
N SER A 77 -12.73 25.43 -11.20
CA SER A 77 -13.03 24.36 -12.16
C SER A 77 -14.52 24.06 -12.33
N GLY A 78 -15.39 24.64 -11.51
CA GLY A 78 -16.85 24.45 -11.55
C GLY A 78 -17.29 23.03 -11.19
N ILE A 79 -16.52 22.29 -10.36
CA ILE A 79 -16.82 20.90 -10.01
C ILE A 79 -16.97 20.71 -8.50
N LYS A 80 -17.63 19.62 -8.11
CA LYS A 80 -17.58 19.13 -6.73
C LYS A 80 -16.49 18.08 -6.58
N ILE A 81 -15.76 18.16 -5.45
CA ILE A 81 -14.71 17.20 -5.11
C ILE A 81 -15.20 16.28 -3.99
N LYS A 82 -15.04 14.98 -4.19
CA LYS A 82 -15.34 13.95 -3.21
C LYS A 82 -14.16 13.76 -2.26
N LEU A 83 -14.39 14.02 -0.96
CA LEU A 83 -13.34 14.05 0.05
C LEU A 83 -13.60 13.06 1.19
N TRP A 84 -12.54 12.36 1.57
CA TRP A 84 -12.45 11.57 2.79
C TRP A 84 -11.63 12.33 3.83
N ILE A 85 -12.03 12.26 5.08
CA ILE A 85 -11.18 12.75 6.17
C ILE A 85 -10.19 11.64 6.54
N ASP A 86 -8.91 11.91 6.35
CA ASP A 86 -7.83 10.99 6.78
C ASP A 86 -7.60 11.14 8.27
N LEU A 87 -7.70 10.04 9.01
CA LEU A 87 -7.54 10.02 10.46
C LEU A 87 -6.23 9.39 10.88
N ASN A 88 -5.56 10.04 11.81
CA ASN A 88 -4.42 9.47 12.52
C ASN A 88 -4.89 8.75 13.79
N ASN A 89 -5.00 7.43 13.72
CA ASN A 89 -5.34 6.57 14.83
C ASN A 89 -4.12 5.85 15.44
N GLY A 90 -2.93 6.47 15.35
CA GLY A 90 -1.70 5.96 15.95
C GLY A 90 -0.54 5.72 14.98
N MET A 91 -0.76 5.78 13.67
CA MET A 91 0.30 5.62 12.66
C MET A 91 1.31 6.78 12.66
N ASN A 92 0.88 8.00 13.03
CA ASN A 92 1.69 9.21 13.11
C ASN A 92 2.46 9.54 11.82
N ARG A 93 1.85 9.28 10.66
CA ARG A 93 2.41 9.56 9.34
C ARG A 93 1.69 10.71 8.64
N SER A 94 0.37 10.65 8.58
CA SER A 94 -0.55 11.65 8.06
C SER A 94 -1.87 11.52 8.81
N GLY A 95 -2.83 12.37 8.47
CA GLY A 95 -4.15 12.34 9.09
C GLY A 95 -4.30 13.29 10.29
N ILE A 96 -5.52 13.70 10.52
CA ILE A 96 -5.91 14.48 11.69
C ILE A 96 -6.29 13.56 12.84
N LEU A 97 -5.95 13.92 14.07
CA LEU A 97 -6.40 13.17 15.26
C LEU A 97 -7.94 13.14 15.31
N PRO A 98 -8.57 11.99 15.61
CA PRO A 98 -10.03 11.85 15.65
C PRO A 98 -10.71 12.91 16.51
N GLU A 99 -10.12 13.26 17.67
CA GLU A 99 -10.65 14.26 18.61
C GLU A 99 -10.71 15.67 18.00
N LYS A 100 -9.86 15.96 17.01
CA LYS A 100 -9.79 17.26 16.30
C LYS A 100 -10.57 17.25 14.98
N ALA A 101 -10.95 16.08 14.46
CA ALA A 101 -11.51 15.93 13.14
C ALA A 101 -12.92 16.49 12.96
N PHE A 102 -13.70 16.63 14.05
CA PHE A 102 -15.07 17.16 13.98
C PHE A 102 -15.14 18.57 13.38
N SER A 103 -14.18 19.45 13.71
CA SER A 103 -14.14 20.81 13.14
C SER A 103 -13.84 20.80 11.64
N LEU A 104 -12.99 19.87 11.18
CA LEU A 104 -12.70 19.69 9.75
C LEU A 104 -13.92 19.12 9.01
N TYR A 105 -14.60 18.13 9.61
CA TYR A 105 -15.87 17.59 9.10
C TYR A 105 -16.90 18.71 8.90
N THR A 106 -17.11 19.56 9.92
CA THR A 106 -18.07 20.67 9.82
C THR A 106 -17.69 21.64 8.70
N SER A 107 -16.42 22.00 8.56
CA SER A 107 -15.93 22.87 7.50
C SER A 107 -16.14 22.24 6.11
N LEU A 108 -15.90 20.94 5.96
CA LEU A 108 -16.11 20.20 4.73
C LEU A 108 -17.62 20.12 4.38
N LYS A 109 -18.43 19.71 5.35
CA LYS A 109 -19.87 19.49 5.16
C LYS A 109 -20.63 20.79 4.78
N ASN A 110 -20.21 21.93 5.28
CA ASN A 110 -20.82 23.23 5.02
C ASN A 110 -20.35 23.85 3.70
N ASN A 111 -19.41 23.26 3.00
CA ASN A 111 -18.93 23.77 1.72
C ASN A 111 -19.62 23.08 0.54
N ILE A 112 -20.35 23.84 -0.25
CA ILE A 112 -21.14 23.35 -1.40
C ILE A 112 -20.30 22.67 -2.48
N ASN A 113 -19.00 22.95 -2.53
CA ASN A 113 -18.08 22.41 -3.52
C ASN A 113 -17.54 21.02 -3.13
N PHE A 114 -17.94 20.49 -1.97
CA PHE A 114 -17.47 19.20 -1.50
C PHE A 114 -18.60 18.20 -1.31
N GLU A 115 -18.23 16.95 -1.41
CA GLU A 115 -19.05 15.81 -1.05
C GLU A 115 -18.28 14.93 -0.06
N PHE A 116 -18.74 14.86 1.18
CA PHE A 116 -18.14 14.03 2.21
C PHE A 116 -18.42 12.55 1.95
N GLN A 117 -17.37 11.77 1.74
CA GLN A 117 -17.48 10.34 1.45
C GLN A 117 -17.37 9.49 2.71
N GLY A 118 -16.65 9.94 3.73
CA GLY A 118 -16.45 9.19 4.95
C GLY A 118 -15.09 9.38 5.60
N LEU A 119 -14.67 8.41 6.39
CA LEU A 119 -13.44 8.41 7.17
C LEU A 119 -12.46 7.39 6.61
N HIS A 120 -11.21 7.80 6.40
CA HIS A 120 -10.11 6.94 6.01
C HIS A 120 -9.19 6.73 7.22
N VAL A 121 -8.96 5.46 7.61
CA VAL A 121 -8.27 5.08 8.85
C VAL A 121 -7.21 4.03 8.51
N TYR A 122 -5.97 4.46 8.28
CA TYR A 122 -4.88 3.56 7.98
C TYR A 122 -4.01 3.28 9.20
N ASP A 123 -3.88 2.03 9.57
CA ASP A 123 -3.23 1.56 10.78
C ASP A 123 -2.12 0.52 10.53
N GLY A 124 -1.32 0.71 9.52
CA GLY A 124 -0.21 -0.17 9.13
C GLY A 124 0.89 -0.38 10.20
N HIS A 125 0.83 0.35 11.30
CA HIS A 125 1.72 0.21 12.46
C HIS A 125 1.32 -0.94 13.40
N ILE A 126 0.08 -1.45 13.30
CA ILE A 126 -0.42 -2.52 14.17
C ILE A 126 0.10 -3.87 13.68
N ARG A 127 1.11 -4.41 14.36
CA ARG A 127 1.82 -5.63 13.95
C ARG A 127 2.09 -6.65 15.07
N PRO A 128 1.30 -6.78 16.14
CA PRO A 128 1.47 -7.91 17.06
C PRO A 128 1.46 -9.24 16.31
N LEU A 129 2.29 -10.18 16.74
CA LEU A 129 2.37 -11.53 16.12
C LEU A 129 1.14 -12.37 16.48
N ASP A 130 0.67 -12.28 17.72
CA ASP A 130 -0.58 -12.90 18.15
C ASP A 130 -1.78 -12.20 17.54
N MET A 131 -2.71 -12.96 16.97
CA MET A 131 -3.88 -12.42 16.30
C MET A 131 -4.88 -11.81 17.28
N ASN A 132 -5.05 -12.37 18.48
CA ASN A 132 -5.97 -11.81 19.48
C ASN A 132 -5.44 -10.48 20.01
N GLU A 133 -4.14 -10.40 20.26
CA GLU A 133 -3.49 -9.14 20.64
C GLU A 133 -3.63 -8.09 19.54
N ARG A 134 -3.50 -8.48 18.27
CA ARG A 134 -3.69 -7.59 17.12
C ARG A 134 -5.14 -7.11 17.01
N ILE A 135 -6.13 -7.99 17.18
CA ILE A 135 -7.55 -7.64 17.23
C ILE A 135 -7.81 -6.66 18.37
N PHE A 136 -7.29 -6.94 19.56
CA PHE A 136 -7.41 -6.06 20.72
C PHE A 136 -6.84 -4.67 20.42
N LYS A 137 -5.64 -4.60 19.88
CA LYS A 137 -4.98 -3.32 19.54
C LYS A 137 -5.77 -2.55 18.47
N CYS A 138 -6.24 -3.22 17.41
CA CYS A 138 -7.09 -2.61 16.40
C CYS A 138 -8.38 -2.05 17.00
N ASN A 139 -8.98 -2.76 17.94
CA ASN A 139 -10.21 -2.31 18.60
C ASN A 139 -9.96 -1.10 19.50
N SER A 140 -8.91 -1.15 20.32
CA SER A 140 -8.54 -0.05 21.21
C SER A 140 -8.22 1.23 20.43
N ASP A 141 -7.39 1.15 19.39
CA ASP A 141 -7.04 2.31 18.58
C ASP A 141 -8.24 2.87 17.78
N PHE A 142 -9.23 2.04 17.50
CA PHE A 142 -10.43 2.42 16.75
C PHE A 142 -11.51 3.09 17.63
N GLU A 143 -11.40 3.07 18.97
CA GLU A 143 -12.38 3.70 19.88
C GLU A 143 -12.51 5.19 19.62
N SER A 144 -11.41 5.89 19.37
CA SER A 144 -11.42 7.32 19.05
C SER A 144 -12.17 7.63 17.75
N VAL A 145 -12.06 6.73 16.76
CA VAL A 145 -12.83 6.81 15.50
C VAL A 145 -14.32 6.61 15.76
N THR A 146 -14.68 5.62 16.58
CA THR A 146 -16.07 5.35 16.97
C THR A 146 -16.68 6.55 17.70
N ASN A 147 -15.92 7.20 18.58
CA ASN A 147 -16.35 8.40 19.30
C ASN A 147 -16.57 9.58 18.35
N LEU A 148 -15.71 9.74 17.32
CA LEU A 148 -15.91 10.74 16.29
C LEU A 148 -17.19 10.47 15.47
N VAL A 149 -17.45 9.23 15.09
CA VAL A 149 -18.68 8.84 14.38
C VAL A 149 -19.91 9.22 15.20
N LYS A 150 -19.97 8.83 16.47
CA LYS A 150 -21.07 9.22 17.38
C LYS A 150 -21.27 10.71 17.45
N LYS A 151 -20.18 11.48 17.60
CA LYS A 151 -20.24 12.94 17.65
C LYS A 151 -20.81 13.57 16.37
N ILE A 152 -20.48 12.99 15.20
CA ILE A 152 -21.04 13.41 13.91
C ILE A 152 -22.55 13.10 13.85
N GLU A 153 -22.95 11.93 14.29
CA GLU A 153 -24.36 11.48 14.30
C GLU A 153 -25.19 12.31 15.30
N GLU A 154 -24.70 12.58 16.49
CA GLU A 154 -25.33 13.45 17.50
C GLU A 154 -25.53 14.89 16.97
N ALA A 155 -24.66 15.34 16.08
CA ALA A 155 -24.81 16.63 15.40
C ALA A 155 -25.73 16.58 14.16
N GLY A 156 -26.47 15.48 13.95
CA GLY A 156 -27.37 15.27 12.81
C GLY A 156 -26.66 14.94 11.49
N GLY A 157 -25.38 14.60 11.55
CA GLY A 157 -24.61 14.18 10.38
C GLY A 157 -24.68 12.67 10.15
N VAL A 158 -24.08 12.25 9.04
CA VAL A 158 -23.91 10.81 8.69
C VAL A 158 -22.48 10.60 8.22
N VAL A 159 -21.87 9.49 8.63
CA VAL A 159 -20.63 8.99 8.05
C VAL A 159 -21.00 7.91 7.04
N PRO A 160 -20.93 8.19 5.72
CA PRO A 160 -21.42 7.24 4.70
C PRO A 160 -20.63 5.93 4.71
N GLU A 161 -19.31 6.01 4.76
CA GLU A 161 -18.43 4.84 4.72
C GLU A 161 -17.19 5.05 5.60
N ILE A 162 -16.57 3.96 6.01
CA ILE A 162 -15.26 3.96 6.68
C ILE A 162 -14.35 3.01 5.92
N ILE A 163 -13.21 3.51 5.45
CA ILE A 163 -12.14 2.68 4.89
C ILE A 163 -11.10 2.46 5.98
N SER A 164 -10.83 1.21 6.34
CA SER A 164 -9.79 0.91 7.32
C SER A 164 -8.99 -0.35 7.00
N GLY A 165 -7.87 -0.48 7.69
CA GLY A 165 -6.97 -1.60 7.56
C GLY A 165 -6.08 -1.57 6.33
N GLY A 166 -4.81 -1.81 6.57
CA GLY A 166 -3.82 -2.22 5.57
C GLY A 166 -3.57 -3.72 5.65
N SER A 167 -2.54 -4.22 4.96
CA SER A 167 -2.21 -5.65 4.95
C SER A 167 -2.01 -6.29 6.35
N PRO A 168 -1.48 -5.60 7.39
CA PRO A 168 -1.35 -6.21 8.71
C PRO A 168 -2.66 -6.28 9.51
N SER A 169 -3.61 -5.37 9.25
CA SER A 169 -4.78 -5.14 10.12
C SER A 169 -6.14 -5.34 9.44
N PHE A 170 -6.19 -5.63 8.13
CA PHE A 170 -7.48 -5.77 7.45
C PHE A 170 -8.32 -6.93 8.00
N TYR A 171 -7.71 -8.02 8.48
CA TYR A 171 -8.47 -9.12 9.06
C TYR A 171 -9.22 -8.71 10.34
N PRO A 172 -8.60 -8.09 11.37
CA PRO A 172 -9.35 -7.50 12.47
C PRO A 172 -10.46 -6.55 12.04
N HIS A 173 -10.23 -5.71 11.03
CA HIS A 173 -11.26 -4.79 10.53
C HIS A 173 -12.36 -5.49 9.72
N SER A 174 -12.12 -6.67 9.14
CA SER A 174 -13.14 -7.45 8.46
C SER A 174 -14.25 -7.96 9.41
N LEU A 175 -13.97 -7.99 10.71
CA LEU A 175 -14.93 -8.33 11.75
C LEU A 175 -15.90 -7.18 12.07
N ARG A 176 -15.67 -5.96 11.55
CA ARG A 176 -16.53 -4.80 11.73
C ARG A 176 -17.58 -4.73 10.63
N LYS A 177 -18.79 -4.32 10.98
CA LYS A 177 -19.83 -3.99 10.00
C LYS A 177 -19.52 -2.65 9.32
N ASN A 178 -19.95 -2.51 8.08
CA ASN A 178 -19.91 -1.25 7.32
C ASN A 178 -18.48 -0.66 7.18
N THR A 179 -17.48 -1.53 7.05
CA THR A 179 -16.08 -1.11 6.86
C THR A 179 -15.56 -1.64 5.53
N LEU A 180 -15.05 -0.75 4.70
CA LEU A 180 -14.32 -1.09 3.48
C LEU A 180 -12.86 -1.41 3.84
N LEU A 181 -12.33 -2.49 3.29
CA LEU A 181 -10.96 -2.93 3.55
C LEU A 181 -10.05 -2.58 2.37
N SER A 182 -8.81 -2.20 2.67
CA SER A 182 -7.88 -1.79 1.63
C SER A 182 -6.49 -2.45 1.72
N PRO A 183 -6.38 -3.79 1.83
CA PRO A 183 -5.11 -4.47 1.80
C PRO A 183 -4.53 -4.47 0.38
N GLY A 184 -3.26 -4.08 0.21
CA GLY A 184 -2.58 -4.07 -1.08
C GLY A 184 -1.69 -5.29 -1.31
N THR A 185 -0.95 -5.72 -0.26
CA THR A 185 0.08 -6.77 -0.38
C THR A 185 -0.50 -8.18 -0.55
N THR A 186 -1.79 -8.39 -0.29
CA THR A 186 -2.47 -9.69 -0.42
C THR A 186 -2.34 -10.33 -1.80
N LEU A 187 -2.08 -9.54 -2.85
CA LEU A 187 -1.93 -10.03 -4.22
C LEU A 187 -0.61 -10.77 -4.45
N LEU A 188 0.45 -10.34 -3.80
CA LEU A 188 1.79 -10.91 -3.96
C LEU A 188 2.27 -11.61 -2.69
N TRP A 189 1.78 -11.15 -1.54
CA TRP A 189 2.20 -11.51 -0.20
C TRP A 189 3.72 -11.39 -0.03
N ASP A 190 4.22 -11.41 1.20
CA ASP A 190 5.65 -11.42 1.48
C ASP A 190 5.96 -12.08 2.83
N LEU A 191 7.23 -12.29 3.11
CA LEU A 191 7.66 -12.93 4.35
C LEU A 191 7.38 -12.06 5.58
N GLY A 192 7.42 -10.75 5.45
CA GLY A 192 7.09 -9.84 6.56
C GLY A 192 5.67 -10.04 7.04
N TYR A 193 4.70 -10.12 6.13
CA TYR A 193 3.31 -10.41 6.49
C TYR A 193 3.07 -11.88 6.83
N LYS A 194 3.75 -12.83 6.17
CA LYS A 194 3.69 -14.24 6.53
C LYS A 194 4.17 -14.48 7.96
N LYS A 195 5.18 -13.74 8.40
CA LYS A 195 5.71 -13.85 9.77
C LYS A 195 4.71 -13.39 10.84
N ILE A 196 3.94 -12.33 10.55
CA ILE A 196 2.93 -11.81 11.49
C ILE A 196 1.57 -12.53 11.39
N TRP A 197 1.31 -13.25 10.30
CA TRP A 197 0.10 -14.05 10.13
C TRP A 197 0.41 -15.36 9.39
N LYS A 198 0.91 -16.34 10.15
CA LYS A 198 1.37 -17.65 9.63
C LYS A 198 0.26 -18.44 8.96
N GLU A 199 -0.95 -18.39 9.53
CA GLU A 199 -2.15 -19.11 9.09
C GLU A 199 -2.91 -18.37 7.97
N SER A 200 -2.33 -17.29 7.43
CA SER A 200 -2.96 -16.53 6.35
C SER A 200 -3.21 -17.43 5.13
N PRO A 201 -4.32 -17.24 4.42
CA PRO A 201 -4.61 -18.00 3.20
C PRO A 201 -3.80 -17.54 1.99
N PHE A 202 -2.91 -16.56 2.15
CA PHE A 202 -2.13 -15.97 1.07
C PHE A 202 -0.77 -16.64 0.91
N PHE A 203 -0.31 -16.73 -0.33
CA PHE A 203 0.97 -17.32 -0.69
C PHE A 203 1.93 -16.25 -1.23
N ASN A 204 3.22 -16.44 -1.00
CA ASN A 204 4.25 -15.62 -1.63
C ASN A 204 4.25 -15.90 -3.14
N ALA A 205 3.67 -15.01 -3.92
CA ALA A 205 3.56 -15.15 -5.39
C ALA A 205 4.73 -14.49 -6.13
N ALA A 206 5.51 -13.64 -5.46
CA ALA A 206 6.67 -12.98 -6.04
C ALA A 206 7.97 -13.63 -5.52
N VAL A 207 8.77 -14.13 -6.44
CA VAL A 207 10.03 -14.82 -6.16
C VAL A 207 11.14 -14.13 -6.93
N LEU A 208 12.26 -13.86 -6.27
CA LEU A 208 13.48 -13.35 -6.89
C LEU A 208 14.36 -14.52 -7.32
N ILE A 209 15.03 -14.37 -8.45
CA ILE A 209 16.08 -15.30 -8.90
C ILE A 209 17.41 -14.64 -8.60
N THR A 210 18.33 -15.38 -7.97
CA THR A 210 19.67 -14.93 -7.65
C THR A 210 20.70 -16.00 -7.91
N ARG A 211 21.95 -15.61 -8.11
CA ARG A 211 23.06 -16.53 -8.30
C ARG A 211 24.15 -16.34 -7.27
N LEU A 212 24.76 -17.45 -6.89
CA LEU A 212 26.03 -17.43 -6.16
C LEU A 212 27.11 -16.92 -7.12
N ILE A 213 27.69 -15.77 -6.83
CA ILE A 213 28.69 -15.13 -7.71
C ILE A 213 30.10 -15.21 -7.16
N SER A 214 30.27 -15.43 -5.83
CA SER A 214 31.59 -15.55 -5.23
C SER A 214 31.54 -16.32 -3.90
N LYS A 215 32.64 -16.94 -3.56
CA LYS A 215 32.89 -17.61 -2.27
C LYS A 215 34.17 -17.04 -1.65
N PRO A 216 34.09 -15.87 -0.99
CA PRO A 216 35.28 -15.20 -0.47
C PRO A 216 36.00 -16.00 0.63
N ASN A 217 35.29 -16.86 1.34
CA ASN A 217 35.84 -17.72 2.40
C ASN A 217 35.04 -19.03 2.48
N THR A 218 35.46 -19.98 3.30
CA THR A 218 34.88 -21.33 3.39
C THR A 218 33.37 -21.31 3.63
N ASN A 219 32.85 -20.42 4.48
CA ASN A 219 31.43 -20.37 4.83
C ASN A 219 30.79 -19.04 4.41
N ILE A 220 31.47 -18.22 3.63
CA ILE A 220 30.95 -16.93 3.16
C ILE A 220 30.59 -17.03 1.70
N TYR A 221 29.36 -16.64 1.40
CA TYR A 221 28.77 -16.70 0.06
C TYR A 221 28.29 -15.32 -0.34
N CYS A 222 28.57 -14.94 -1.57
CA CYS A 222 28.16 -13.67 -2.15
C CYS A 222 27.17 -13.93 -3.29
N PHE A 223 25.98 -13.32 -3.20
CA PHE A 223 24.93 -13.39 -4.20
C PHE A 223 24.77 -12.05 -4.90
N ASP A 224 24.31 -12.08 -6.16
CA ASP A 224 23.94 -10.89 -6.97
C ASP A 224 22.60 -10.29 -6.55
N LEU A 225 22.37 -10.16 -5.24
CA LEU A 225 21.10 -9.71 -4.65
C LEU A 225 21.33 -8.51 -3.72
N GLY A 226 21.90 -7.45 -4.29
CA GLY A 226 22.15 -6.21 -3.58
C GLY A 226 20.88 -5.37 -3.39
N HIS A 227 21.05 -4.19 -2.76
CA HIS A 227 19.90 -3.31 -2.49
C HIS A 227 19.34 -2.60 -3.74
N LYS A 228 19.97 -2.74 -4.91
CA LYS A 228 19.35 -2.38 -6.20
C LYS A 228 18.33 -3.43 -6.67
N ALA A 229 18.48 -4.69 -6.25
CA ALA A 229 17.59 -5.77 -6.60
C ALA A 229 16.48 -6.00 -5.55
N ILE A 230 16.74 -5.70 -4.28
CA ILE A 230 15.78 -5.86 -3.19
C ILE A 230 15.73 -4.61 -2.32
N ALA A 231 14.56 -4.27 -1.81
CA ALA A 231 14.35 -3.11 -0.94
C ALA A 231 15.21 -3.19 0.33
N SER A 232 15.80 -2.07 0.72
CA SER A 232 16.84 -1.98 1.76
C SER A 232 16.41 -1.22 3.02
N GLU A 233 15.16 -0.78 3.11
CA GLU A 233 14.62 -0.01 4.24
C GLU A 233 14.40 -0.84 5.51
N MET A 234 14.32 -2.17 5.37
CA MET A 234 14.21 -3.10 6.49
C MET A 234 15.60 -3.52 6.99
N PRO A 235 15.74 -3.86 8.29
CA PRO A 235 16.95 -4.51 8.78
C PRO A 235 17.16 -5.87 8.11
N LEU A 236 18.39 -6.41 8.18
CA LEU A 236 18.66 -7.77 7.74
C LEU A 236 18.02 -8.80 8.69
N PRO A 237 17.54 -9.93 8.15
CA PRO A 237 17.50 -10.31 6.74
C PRO A 237 16.37 -9.59 5.98
N ARG A 238 16.63 -9.26 4.71
CA ARG A 238 15.63 -8.64 3.80
C ARG A 238 15.01 -9.62 2.82
N VAL A 239 15.56 -10.80 2.79
CA VAL A 239 15.18 -11.90 1.91
C VAL A 239 15.46 -13.22 2.60
N GLU A 240 14.74 -14.27 2.24
CA GLU A 240 15.06 -15.66 2.57
C GLU A 240 15.45 -16.36 1.27
N ILE A 241 16.62 -16.97 1.23
CA ILE A 241 17.08 -17.76 0.09
C ILE A 241 16.66 -19.21 0.35
N LEU A 242 15.81 -19.74 -0.52
CA LEU A 242 15.26 -21.09 -0.38
C LEU A 242 16.38 -22.14 -0.40
N GLY A 243 16.36 -23.04 0.57
CA GLY A 243 17.41 -24.04 0.78
C GLY A 243 18.59 -23.56 1.63
N LEU A 244 18.58 -22.31 2.11
CA LEU A 244 19.58 -21.73 3.00
C LEU A 244 18.96 -21.21 4.31
N ASP A 245 18.07 -22.01 4.90
CA ASP A 245 17.16 -21.58 5.99
C ASP A 245 17.88 -21.02 7.23
N ASP A 246 19.12 -21.48 7.52
CA ASP A 246 19.90 -21.01 8.67
C ASP A 246 21.01 -20.02 8.26
N ALA A 247 20.94 -19.47 7.07
CA ALA A 247 21.95 -18.50 6.62
C ALA A 247 21.89 -17.20 7.43
N ILE A 248 23.04 -16.73 7.85
CA ILE A 248 23.19 -15.46 8.55
C ILE A 248 23.52 -14.37 7.54
N HIS A 249 22.63 -13.43 7.36
CA HIS A 249 22.86 -12.29 6.47
C HIS A 249 23.85 -11.32 7.15
N LYS A 250 25.03 -11.17 6.58
CA LYS A 250 26.13 -10.36 7.15
C LYS A 250 26.05 -8.90 6.70
N SER A 251 25.89 -8.70 5.42
CA SER A 251 25.82 -7.35 4.82
C SER A 251 25.15 -7.37 3.44
N GLN A 252 24.73 -6.21 3.01
CA GLN A 252 24.21 -5.98 1.66
C GLN A 252 24.73 -4.65 1.14
N SER A 253 25.28 -4.67 -0.05
CA SER A 253 25.70 -3.47 -0.80
C SER A 253 24.84 -3.28 -2.05
N GLU A 254 25.26 -2.45 -2.98
CA GLU A 254 24.47 -2.11 -4.17
C GLU A 254 24.09 -3.35 -4.99
N GLU A 255 25.08 -4.21 -5.28
CA GLU A 255 24.91 -5.40 -6.15
C GLU A 255 25.04 -6.72 -5.39
N HIS A 256 25.47 -6.71 -4.13
CA HIS A 256 25.93 -7.90 -3.42
C HIS A 256 25.14 -8.13 -2.13
N LEU A 257 24.77 -9.39 -1.90
CA LEU A 257 24.31 -9.89 -0.60
C LEU A 257 25.33 -10.89 -0.07
N ILE A 258 25.87 -10.63 1.12
CA ILE A 258 26.81 -11.51 1.80
C ILE A 258 26.10 -12.29 2.87
N ILE A 259 26.20 -13.61 2.81
CA ILE A 259 25.69 -14.51 3.85
C ILE A 259 26.80 -15.40 4.38
N GLU A 260 26.63 -15.83 5.63
CA GLU A 260 27.39 -16.91 6.23
C GLU A 260 26.48 -18.13 6.35
N TYR A 261 26.95 -19.28 5.85
CA TYR A 261 26.23 -20.55 5.91
C TYR A 261 27.16 -21.70 6.26
N ASN A 262 26.92 -22.34 7.39
CA ASN A 262 27.86 -23.29 8.02
C ASN A 262 27.53 -24.78 7.77
N LYS A 263 26.39 -25.05 7.09
CA LYS A 263 26.06 -26.45 6.77
C LYS A 263 26.89 -26.93 5.58
N LYS A 264 27.23 -28.23 5.62
CA LYS A 264 27.93 -28.89 4.50
C LYS A 264 27.13 -28.74 3.21
N ASN A 265 27.79 -28.31 2.17
CA ASN A 265 27.17 -28.11 0.85
C ASN A 265 28.24 -28.22 -0.27
N GLU A 266 27.78 -28.37 -1.50
CA GLU A 266 28.60 -28.44 -2.71
C GLU A 266 28.33 -27.30 -3.66
N PHE A 267 27.83 -26.14 -3.17
CA PHE A 267 27.45 -24.97 -3.97
C PHE A 267 28.64 -24.44 -4.78
N LYS A 268 28.39 -24.13 -6.04
CA LYS A 268 29.38 -23.61 -7.00
C LYS A 268 28.97 -22.20 -7.44
N VAL A 269 29.97 -21.40 -7.77
CA VAL A 269 29.74 -20.12 -8.45
C VAL A 269 28.95 -20.37 -9.73
N GLY A 270 27.87 -19.60 -9.92
CA GLY A 270 26.92 -19.76 -11.01
C GLY A 270 25.62 -20.49 -10.61
N ASP A 271 25.59 -21.21 -9.49
CA ASP A 271 24.37 -21.88 -9.01
C ASP A 271 23.24 -20.87 -8.80
N LEU A 272 22.05 -21.28 -9.22
CA LEU A 272 20.84 -20.50 -9.17
C LEU A 272 20.06 -20.81 -7.90
N PHE A 273 19.56 -19.74 -7.26
CA PHE A 273 18.70 -19.82 -6.07
C PHE A 273 17.46 -19.00 -6.25
N TYR A 274 16.40 -19.38 -5.53
CA TYR A 274 15.17 -18.62 -5.40
C TYR A 274 15.15 -17.92 -4.06
N ALA A 275 14.61 -16.69 -4.04
CA ALA A 275 14.60 -15.90 -2.83
C ALA A 275 13.24 -15.21 -2.65
N LEU A 276 12.74 -15.20 -1.42
CA LEU A 276 11.48 -14.58 -1.04
C LEU A 276 11.74 -13.27 -0.29
N PRO A 277 11.19 -12.13 -0.73
CA PRO A 277 11.41 -10.85 -0.08
C PRO A 277 10.63 -10.74 1.24
N TYR A 278 11.22 -10.06 2.23
CA TYR A 278 10.51 -9.66 3.44
C TYR A 278 9.58 -8.46 3.23
N HIS A 279 9.83 -7.62 2.21
CA HIS A 279 8.97 -6.51 1.86
C HIS A 279 8.85 -6.39 0.34
N ILE A 280 7.75 -6.88 -0.20
CA ILE A 280 7.55 -6.94 -1.66
C ILE A 280 7.24 -5.58 -2.26
N CYS A 281 6.50 -4.70 -1.57
CA CYS A 281 6.02 -3.45 -2.15
C CYS A 281 7.14 -2.57 -2.74
N PRO A 282 8.19 -2.17 -1.99
CA PRO A 282 9.28 -1.41 -2.56
C PRO A 282 10.25 -2.26 -3.40
N THR A 283 10.22 -3.60 -3.26
CA THR A 283 11.03 -4.51 -4.07
C THR A 283 10.49 -4.59 -5.49
N VAL A 284 9.20 -4.81 -5.68
CA VAL A 284 8.60 -4.92 -7.03
C VAL A 284 8.78 -3.63 -7.83
N ALA A 285 8.77 -2.48 -7.18
CA ALA A 285 9.00 -1.17 -7.82
C ALA A 285 10.41 -0.97 -8.38
N LYS A 286 11.37 -1.85 -8.06
CA LYS A 286 12.74 -1.81 -8.62
C LYS A 286 12.82 -2.45 -10.01
N TYR A 287 11.81 -3.19 -10.43
CA TYR A 287 11.80 -3.96 -11.66
C TYR A 287 10.86 -3.34 -12.70
N ASN A 288 11.26 -3.41 -13.98
CA ASN A 288 10.41 -2.96 -15.08
C ASN A 288 9.28 -3.96 -15.35
N ARG A 289 9.53 -5.24 -15.08
CA ARG A 289 8.57 -6.33 -15.33
C ARG A 289 8.76 -7.49 -14.37
N ALA A 290 7.71 -8.29 -14.23
CA ALA A 290 7.73 -9.57 -13.55
C ALA A 290 7.38 -10.67 -14.57
N TYR A 291 8.22 -11.70 -14.67
CA TYR A 291 7.93 -12.87 -15.50
C TYR A 291 6.87 -13.76 -14.82
N THR A 292 5.93 -14.26 -15.58
CA THR A 292 4.83 -15.09 -15.09
C THR A 292 5.13 -16.58 -15.29
N ILE A 293 4.94 -17.35 -14.22
CA ILE A 293 5.11 -18.79 -14.21
C ILE A 293 3.79 -19.43 -13.78
N GLU A 294 3.24 -20.31 -14.60
CA GLU A 294 2.04 -21.08 -14.30
C GLU A 294 2.34 -22.57 -14.51
N ASN A 295 2.06 -23.39 -13.50
CA ASN A 295 2.34 -24.83 -13.54
C ASN A 295 3.79 -25.16 -13.98
N HIS A 296 4.77 -24.42 -13.43
CA HIS A 296 6.21 -24.54 -13.76
C HIS A 296 6.60 -24.12 -15.18
N ILE A 297 5.69 -23.51 -15.95
CA ILE A 297 5.94 -23.05 -17.31
C ILE A 297 5.96 -21.52 -17.34
N HIS A 298 6.96 -20.94 -18.00
CA HIS A 298 7.00 -19.50 -18.27
C HIS A 298 5.88 -19.15 -19.27
N THR A 299 4.97 -18.27 -18.88
CA THR A 299 3.77 -17.89 -19.64
C THR A 299 3.81 -16.48 -20.22
N GLY A 300 4.85 -15.69 -19.87
CA GLY A 300 5.00 -14.32 -20.34
C GLY A 300 5.52 -13.39 -19.22
N TYR A 301 5.08 -12.14 -19.26
CA TYR A 301 5.47 -11.15 -18.23
C TYR A 301 4.38 -10.10 -18.03
N TRP A 302 4.45 -9.42 -16.91
CA TRP A 302 3.68 -8.22 -16.60
C TRP A 302 4.64 -7.04 -16.45
N ASP A 303 4.38 -5.96 -17.14
CA ASP A 303 5.10 -4.71 -16.94
C ASP A 303 4.63 -4.05 -15.62
N ILE A 304 5.55 -3.41 -14.91
CA ILE A 304 5.28 -2.67 -13.67
C ILE A 304 5.08 -1.19 -14.07
N GLU A 305 3.98 -0.90 -14.74
CA GLU A 305 3.77 0.34 -15.48
C GLU A 305 3.74 1.59 -14.58
N ALA A 306 3.06 1.54 -13.44
CA ALA A 306 2.86 2.71 -12.58
C ALA A 306 4.07 3.06 -11.70
N ARG A 307 5.20 2.37 -11.85
CA ARG A 307 6.46 2.71 -11.15
C ARG A 307 7.08 4.01 -11.65
N ASP A 308 6.82 4.37 -12.89
CA ASP A 308 7.36 5.58 -13.49
C ASP A 308 6.47 6.79 -13.13
N TYR A 309 7.07 7.80 -12.50
CA TYR A 309 6.40 9.04 -12.15
C TYR A 309 6.28 9.90 -13.43
N GLN A 310 5.19 9.75 -14.14
CA GLN A 310 4.87 10.66 -15.23
C GLN A 310 4.29 11.95 -14.66
N ILE A 311 5.00 13.05 -14.87
CA ILE A 311 4.51 14.38 -14.58
C ILE A 311 4.06 14.97 -15.92
N GLU A 312 2.77 14.96 -16.19
CA GLU A 312 2.22 15.77 -17.27
C GLU A 312 2.12 17.21 -16.78
N LEU A 313 3.13 18.00 -17.10
CA LEU A 313 3.10 19.45 -16.91
C LEU A 313 2.27 20.06 -18.04
N ASN A 314 0.95 19.99 -17.96
CA ASN A 314 0.09 20.92 -18.67
C ASN A 314 0.06 22.23 -17.88
N ILE A 315 1.08 23.06 -18.11
CA ILE A 315 1.16 24.44 -17.60
C ILE A 315 0.27 25.32 -18.47
#